data_ab38e6f4c1320399507631a9650a85d5
#
_entry.id   ab38e6f4c1320399507631a9650a85d5
#
_cell.length_a   1.000
_cell.length_b   1.000
_cell.length_c   1.000
_cell.angle_alpha   90.00
_cell.angle_beta   90.00
_cell.angle_gamma   90.00
#
_symmetry.space_group_name_H-M   'P 1'
#
loop_
_entity.id
_entity.type
_entity.pdbx_description
1 polymer ?
#
loop_
_entity_poly.entity_id
_entity_poly.type
_entity_poly.pdbx_seq_one_letter_code
_entity_poly.pdbx_strand_id
1 'polypeptide(L)'
;MIALVMSVSLPMTTYAANWYLEDGSVTVNADNSGQTVTQGSGSAVPDEAPVITQRESSVETGNTIAISTSDNAAANVTIKDINIKSSKDAIDVKGSSSANITLEGDNKIFSETGSALHVSDGNVTINGSGSLKAEIQDDLGSDYNHNAKIGSHEKEAMSGSIHITGDATVKTDDNIASDCEGDGAGIGSGEDGEMSGTIVIDGNAQVEVSSNDRGAGIGTGDDGNLSGNIMIGGNAQVSATGAENSAGIGTGDDGHFKGSITIDGNAKVTAKASGDHDDSEGSGIGTGDEGKFTGTVTIGGNAAVVAAGSDEGCGIGSSDWKNMNGIIIIRDHAKVTAYAGDDGAAIGSQDEGDMTGKIIIVGNAIVNTGVVDDAGNVLSNRIGYIGDGQDSNHDSSKGHYIIGPDVTINSLSGSDTEALKQYVNMHLDSEGNPTNLTELDIRMENGIFKAAATGAGSVEKILYNGSETVPTVPGSYPVTCVMKFGEGTIELPIGTLVIPEPASPGETAAPVEYRMQTSASEPVQGNGKST
;
A
#
# COMPACT_ATOMS: atom_id res chain seq x y z
N MET A 1 -64.24 1.87 -25.77
CA MET A 1 -63.25 2.96 -25.92
C MET A 1 -62.34 2.90 -24.74
N ILE A 2 -61.18 2.25 -24.88
CA ILE A 2 -60.18 2.08 -23.80
C ILE A 2 -59.18 3.22 -23.99
N ALA A 3 -59.15 4.16 -23.05
CA ALA A 3 -58.17 5.22 -23.05
C ALA A 3 -56.83 4.65 -22.59
N LEU A 4 -55.85 4.55 -23.51
CA LEU A 4 -54.48 4.23 -23.23
C LEU A 4 -53.81 5.48 -22.65
N VAL A 5 -53.58 5.50 -21.32
CA VAL A 5 -52.76 6.53 -20.70
C VAL A 5 -51.32 6.18 -20.97
N MET A 6 -50.69 6.81 -21.97
CA MET A 6 -49.25 6.80 -22.13
C MET A 6 -48.65 7.70 -21.02
N SER A 7 -48.03 7.10 -20.03
CA SER A 7 -47.12 7.80 -19.13
C SER A 7 -45.86 8.13 -19.92
N VAL A 8 -45.71 9.37 -20.36
CA VAL A 8 -44.45 9.91 -20.87
C VAL A 8 -43.56 10.16 -19.67
N SER A 9 -42.64 9.24 -19.36
CA SER A 9 -41.54 9.54 -18.49
C SER A 9 -40.58 10.46 -19.28
N LEU A 10 -40.63 11.74 -19.02
CA LEU A 10 -39.58 12.66 -19.45
C LEU A 10 -38.30 12.24 -18.75
N PRO A 11 -37.16 12.14 -19.44
CA PRO A 11 -35.88 12.00 -18.77
C PRO A 11 -35.71 13.26 -17.90
N MET A 12 -35.76 13.09 -16.59
CA MET A 12 -35.34 14.14 -15.68
C MET A 12 -33.83 14.28 -15.90
N THR A 13 -33.42 15.38 -16.53
CA THR A 13 -32.02 15.82 -16.45
C THR A 13 -31.82 16.25 -15.00
N THR A 14 -31.26 15.35 -14.21
CA THR A 14 -30.84 15.67 -12.86
C THR A 14 -29.62 16.58 -12.98
N TYR A 15 -29.82 17.87 -12.73
CA TYR A 15 -28.69 18.78 -12.47
C TYR A 15 -28.15 18.42 -11.09
N ALA A 16 -26.82 18.29 -10.97
CA ALA A 16 -26.15 18.17 -9.70
C ALA A 16 -26.55 19.36 -8.81
N ALA A 17 -27.16 19.10 -7.67
CA ALA A 17 -27.54 20.14 -6.73
C ALA A 17 -26.40 20.41 -5.75
N ASN A 18 -26.27 21.68 -5.34
CA ASN A 18 -25.39 22.04 -4.24
C ASN A 18 -26.12 21.85 -2.91
N TRP A 19 -25.52 21.05 -2.04
CA TRP A 19 -25.97 20.78 -0.69
C TRP A 19 -25.04 21.46 0.30
N TYR A 20 -25.52 22.55 0.90
CA TYR A 20 -24.69 23.39 1.77
C TYR A 20 -24.70 22.86 3.20
N LEU A 21 -23.55 22.52 3.75
CA LEU A 21 -23.44 21.96 5.11
C LEU A 21 -23.97 22.92 6.20
N GLU A 22 -24.01 24.22 5.95
CA GLU A 22 -24.64 25.18 6.88
C GLU A 22 -26.14 24.93 7.07
N ASP A 23 -26.78 24.26 6.12
CA ASP A 23 -28.23 23.98 6.19
C ASP A 23 -28.55 22.66 6.93
N GLY A 24 -27.52 21.93 7.36
CA GLY A 24 -27.63 20.69 8.15
C GLY A 24 -26.76 19.55 7.58
N SER A 25 -26.62 18.49 8.37
CA SER A 25 -25.90 17.27 7.94
C SER A 25 -26.58 16.65 6.73
N VAL A 26 -25.77 16.03 5.87
CA VAL A 26 -26.19 15.43 4.59
C VAL A 26 -26.12 13.91 4.69
N THR A 27 -27.20 13.23 4.30
CA THR A 27 -27.23 11.78 4.15
C THR A 27 -27.47 11.44 2.68
N VAL A 28 -26.59 10.65 2.11
CA VAL A 28 -26.69 10.13 0.74
C VAL A 28 -27.07 8.65 0.81
N ASN A 29 -28.16 8.28 0.15
CA ASN A 29 -28.58 6.89 0.04
C ASN A 29 -28.65 6.49 -1.43
N ALA A 30 -28.08 5.34 -1.79
CA ALA A 30 -28.17 4.80 -3.14
C ALA A 30 -28.59 3.33 -3.13
N ASP A 31 -29.46 2.98 -4.07
CA ASP A 31 -29.90 1.61 -4.33
C ASP A 31 -30.14 1.39 -5.84
N ASN A 32 -30.65 0.23 -6.24
CA ASN A 32 -30.94 -0.07 -7.65
C ASN A 32 -32.00 0.85 -8.28
N SER A 33 -32.71 1.65 -7.51
CA SER A 33 -33.72 2.61 -8.00
C SER A 33 -33.16 4.00 -8.24
N GLY A 34 -31.95 4.28 -7.76
CA GLY A 34 -31.24 5.55 -7.90
C GLY A 34 -30.70 6.07 -6.58
N GLN A 35 -30.18 7.29 -6.62
CA GLN A 35 -29.58 7.97 -5.48
C GLN A 35 -30.50 9.09 -4.97
N THR A 36 -30.54 9.24 -3.67
CA THR A 36 -31.26 10.30 -2.98
C THR A 36 -30.41 10.97 -1.93
N VAL A 37 -30.66 12.24 -1.70
CA VAL A 37 -30.00 13.05 -0.67
C VAL A 37 -31.05 13.58 0.31
N THR A 38 -30.71 13.48 1.59
CA THR A 38 -31.51 14.07 2.69
C THR A 38 -30.62 15.05 3.44
N GLN A 39 -31.13 16.25 3.72
CA GLN A 39 -30.41 17.26 4.48
C GLN A 39 -31.17 17.61 5.76
N GLY A 40 -30.51 17.52 6.90
CA GLY A 40 -31.11 17.79 8.23
C GLY A 40 -32.36 16.94 8.46
N SER A 41 -33.48 17.59 8.76
CA SER A 41 -34.78 16.95 8.94
C SER A 41 -35.66 16.97 7.67
N GLY A 42 -35.08 17.29 6.51
CA GLY A 42 -35.81 17.37 5.24
C GLY A 42 -36.23 15.99 4.70
N SER A 43 -36.98 16.01 3.60
CA SER A 43 -37.34 14.78 2.88
C SER A 43 -36.22 14.40 1.91
N ALA A 44 -36.09 13.09 1.61
CA ALA A 44 -35.18 12.59 0.59
C ALA A 44 -35.54 13.17 -0.79
N VAL A 45 -34.55 13.66 -1.49
CA VAL A 45 -34.65 14.24 -2.84
C VAL A 45 -33.75 13.44 -3.79
N PRO A 46 -34.24 13.01 -4.98
CA PRO A 46 -33.42 12.36 -5.96
C PRO A 46 -32.29 13.29 -6.46
N ASP A 47 -31.04 12.83 -6.35
CA ASP A 47 -29.87 13.54 -6.86
C ASP A 47 -28.75 12.50 -7.12
N GLU A 48 -28.45 12.23 -8.39
CA GLU A 48 -27.49 11.20 -8.82
C GLU A 48 -26.03 11.67 -8.74
N ALA A 49 -25.79 12.96 -8.55
CA ALA A 49 -24.46 13.54 -8.51
C ALA A 49 -24.41 14.78 -7.59
N PRO A 50 -24.74 14.64 -6.30
CA PRO A 50 -24.75 15.77 -5.37
C PRO A 50 -23.38 16.40 -5.22
N VAL A 51 -23.35 17.72 -5.12
CA VAL A 51 -22.18 18.48 -4.72
C VAL A 51 -22.41 18.96 -3.28
N ILE A 52 -21.72 18.37 -2.33
CA ILE A 52 -21.75 18.78 -0.93
C ILE A 52 -20.68 19.83 -0.71
N THR A 53 -21.05 21.00 -0.25
CA THR A 53 -20.16 22.17 -0.17
C THR A 53 -20.51 23.06 1.03
N GLN A 54 -19.75 24.11 1.21
CA GLN A 54 -20.02 25.21 2.15
C GLN A 54 -20.06 26.56 1.43
N ARG A 55 -20.83 27.50 1.96
CA ARG A 55 -20.85 28.90 1.48
C ARG A 55 -19.60 29.65 1.96
N GLU A 56 -19.14 29.31 3.17
CA GLU A 56 -17.95 29.88 3.81
C GLU A 56 -17.05 28.76 4.35
N SER A 57 -16.19 28.21 3.50
CA SER A 57 -15.27 27.12 3.87
C SER A 57 -14.21 27.49 4.91
N SER A 58 -14.06 28.80 5.20
CA SER A 58 -13.21 29.28 6.30
C SER A 58 -13.82 29.08 7.69
N VAL A 59 -15.11 28.75 7.77
CA VAL A 59 -15.86 28.55 9.03
C VAL A 59 -16.11 27.05 9.22
N GLU A 60 -15.72 26.52 10.36
CA GLU A 60 -15.98 25.12 10.72
C GLU A 60 -17.49 24.87 10.90
N THR A 61 -17.95 23.70 10.47
CA THR A 61 -19.31 23.23 10.74
C THR A 61 -19.28 21.88 11.47
N GLY A 62 -20.20 21.69 12.42
CA GLY A 62 -20.44 20.40 13.07
C GLY A 62 -21.34 19.45 12.27
N ASN A 63 -21.82 19.86 11.10
CA ASN A 63 -22.65 19.05 10.24
C ASN A 63 -21.82 18.06 9.44
N THR A 64 -22.29 16.82 9.34
CA THR A 64 -21.54 15.65 8.85
C THR A 64 -22.13 15.12 7.56
N ILE A 65 -21.41 14.21 6.91
CA ILE A 65 -21.84 13.49 5.71
C ILE A 65 -21.97 12.01 6.07
N ALA A 66 -23.12 11.41 5.82
CA ALA A 66 -23.33 9.96 5.95
C ALA A 66 -23.68 9.37 4.59
N ILE A 67 -23.04 8.26 4.22
CA ILE A 67 -23.29 7.55 2.97
C ILE A 67 -23.75 6.13 3.29
N SER A 68 -24.88 5.73 2.70
CA SER A 68 -25.43 4.38 2.87
C SER A 68 -25.91 3.86 1.52
N THR A 69 -25.52 2.64 1.18
CA THR A 69 -25.94 1.99 -0.07
C THR A 69 -26.51 0.61 0.17
N SER A 70 -27.34 0.14 -0.75
CA SER A 70 -27.88 -1.22 -0.76
C SER A 70 -27.83 -1.80 -2.17
N ASP A 71 -28.14 -3.08 -2.30
CA ASP A 71 -28.28 -3.77 -3.59
C ASP A 71 -27.04 -3.69 -4.52
N ASN A 72 -25.83 -3.60 -3.96
CA ASN A 72 -24.58 -3.37 -4.66
C ASN A 72 -24.51 -2.04 -5.46
N ALA A 73 -25.33 -1.07 -5.12
CA ALA A 73 -25.22 0.28 -5.67
C ALA A 73 -23.98 0.98 -5.09
N ALA A 74 -23.46 1.98 -5.81
CA ALA A 74 -22.45 2.89 -5.31
C ALA A 74 -22.99 4.31 -5.29
N ALA A 75 -22.79 5.01 -4.18
CA ALA A 75 -23.10 6.43 -4.11
C ALA A 75 -22.02 7.26 -4.81
N ASN A 76 -22.42 8.26 -5.58
CA ASN A 76 -21.51 9.22 -6.21
C ASN A 76 -21.68 10.58 -5.55
N VAL A 77 -20.62 11.09 -4.95
CA VAL A 77 -20.65 12.32 -4.16
C VAL A 77 -19.47 13.20 -4.54
N THR A 78 -19.71 14.46 -4.85
CA THR A 78 -18.64 15.46 -4.93
C THR A 78 -18.60 16.23 -3.63
N ILE A 79 -17.46 16.30 -2.98
CA ILE A 79 -17.21 17.21 -1.87
C ILE A 79 -16.34 18.38 -2.35
N LYS A 80 -16.74 19.58 -1.98
CA LYS A 80 -16.13 20.79 -2.52
C LYS A 80 -16.01 21.89 -1.46
N ASP A 81 -14.79 22.28 -1.18
CA ASP A 81 -14.49 23.40 -0.27
C ASP A 81 -15.21 23.26 1.07
N ILE A 82 -15.19 22.05 1.68
CA ILE A 82 -15.81 21.77 2.97
C ILE A 82 -14.81 21.91 4.13
N ASN A 83 -15.33 22.27 5.31
CA ASN A 83 -14.56 22.37 6.54
C ASN A 83 -15.41 21.85 7.72
N ILE A 84 -15.34 20.55 7.95
CA ILE A 84 -16.12 19.87 8.99
C ILE A 84 -15.27 19.72 10.25
N LYS A 85 -15.84 20.11 11.40
CA LYS A 85 -15.34 19.75 12.72
C LYS A 85 -16.45 19.10 13.51
N SER A 86 -16.43 17.79 13.56
CA SER A 86 -17.49 16.97 14.17
C SER A 86 -17.05 16.40 15.51
N SER A 87 -17.99 16.21 16.41
CA SER A 87 -17.78 15.42 17.64
C SER A 87 -17.78 13.91 17.40
N LYS A 88 -18.03 13.45 16.18
CA LYS A 88 -18.04 12.05 15.72
C LYS A 88 -17.41 12.01 14.34
N ASP A 89 -17.59 10.92 13.60
CA ASP A 89 -17.13 10.84 12.21
C ASP A 89 -17.59 12.05 11.40
N ALA A 90 -16.67 12.68 10.69
CA ALA A 90 -17.02 13.81 9.82
C ALA A 90 -17.67 13.31 8.53
N ILE A 91 -17.14 12.23 7.96
CA ILE A 91 -17.74 11.47 6.86
C ILE A 91 -17.83 10.00 7.29
N ASP A 92 -19.03 9.42 7.22
CA ASP A 92 -19.30 8.05 7.65
C ASP A 92 -19.87 7.24 6.47
N VAL A 93 -19.11 6.25 5.99
CA VAL A 93 -19.55 5.28 4.97
C VAL A 93 -20.01 4.01 5.68
N LYS A 94 -21.33 3.88 5.80
CA LYS A 94 -21.98 2.93 6.71
C LYS A 94 -21.91 1.48 6.26
N GLY A 95 -21.33 0.62 7.12
CA GLY A 95 -21.28 -0.83 6.90
C GLY A 95 -20.65 -1.18 5.56
N SER A 96 -21.23 -2.10 4.79
CA SER A 96 -20.74 -2.54 3.48
C SER A 96 -21.08 -1.62 2.30
N SER A 97 -21.37 -0.34 2.57
CA SER A 97 -21.71 0.64 1.53
C SER A 97 -20.54 0.92 0.59
N SER A 98 -20.86 1.31 -0.66
CA SER A 98 -19.85 1.74 -1.64
C SER A 98 -20.02 3.22 -1.98
N ALA A 99 -18.92 3.98 -1.97
CA ALA A 99 -18.92 5.41 -2.22
C ALA A 99 -17.80 5.81 -3.20
N ASN A 100 -18.15 6.61 -4.21
CA ASN A 100 -17.22 7.32 -5.06
C ASN A 100 -17.23 8.79 -4.62
N ILE A 101 -16.18 9.24 -3.94
CA ILE A 101 -16.00 10.60 -3.44
C ILE A 101 -15.08 11.34 -4.39
N THR A 102 -15.63 12.34 -5.10
CA THR A 102 -14.85 13.22 -5.97
C THR A 102 -14.46 14.48 -5.20
N LEU A 103 -13.17 14.76 -5.15
CA LEU A 103 -12.61 15.95 -4.50
C LEU A 103 -12.54 17.12 -5.48
N GLU A 104 -13.17 18.24 -5.11
CA GLU A 104 -12.98 19.55 -5.75
C GLU A 104 -12.55 20.57 -4.69
N GLY A 105 -11.60 21.43 -5.02
CA GLY A 105 -11.08 22.46 -4.10
C GLY A 105 -10.40 21.88 -2.86
N ASP A 106 -10.45 22.60 -1.75
CA ASP A 106 -9.76 22.25 -0.51
C ASP A 106 -10.75 21.78 0.55
N ASN A 107 -10.69 20.50 0.91
CA ASN A 107 -11.60 19.87 1.85
C ASN A 107 -10.87 19.54 3.16
N LYS A 108 -11.47 19.90 4.28
CA LYS A 108 -10.97 19.59 5.61
C LYS A 108 -12.04 18.85 6.40
N ILE A 109 -11.65 17.77 7.03
CA ILE A 109 -12.52 16.97 7.89
C ILE A 109 -11.77 16.65 9.18
N PHE A 110 -12.42 16.92 10.30
CA PHE A 110 -11.90 16.69 11.64
C PHE A 110 -12.94 15.96 12.48
N SER A 111 -12.49 14.97 13.25
CA SER A 111 -13.32 14.25 14.23
C SER A 111 -12.73 14.36 15.65
N GLU A 112 -13.59 14.59 16.63
CA GLU A 112 -13.17 14.63 18.04
C GLU A 112 -13.09 13.22 18.65
N THR A 113 -14.05 12.32 18.36
CA THR A 113 -14.10 10.99 19.00
C THR A 113 -14.26 9.81 18.03
N GLY A 114 -14.26 10.05 16.73
CA GLY A 114 -14.39 9.05 15.67
C GLY A 114 -13.25 9.15 14.66
N SER A 115 -13.42 8.54 13.51
CA SER A 115 -12.56 8.72 12.35
C SER A 115 -12.96 9.99 11.59
N ALA A 116 -12.00 10.66 10.96
CA ALA A 116 -12.33 11.78 10.07
C ALA A 116 -13.13 11.29 8.86
N LEU A 117 -12.69 10.18 8.24
CA LEU A 117 -13.46 9.42 7.26
C LEU A 117 -13.56 7.96 7.75
N HIS A 118 -14.74 7.57 8.23
CA HIS A 118 -15.00 6.21 8.69
C HIS A 118 -15.30 5.26 7.54
N VAL A 119 -14.55 4.16 7.47
CA VAL A 119 -14.71 3.05 6.52
C VAL A 119 -14.34 1.75 7.21
N SER A 120 -15.28 0.82 7.37
CA SER A 120 -15.02 -0.51 7.93
C SER A 120 -15.19 -1.61 6.89
N ASP A 121 -16.43 -2.00 6.59
CA ASP A 121 -16.77 -3.03 5.59
C ASP A 121 -17.00 -2.44 4.19
N GLY A 122 -17.03 -1.12 4.06
CA GLY A 122 -17.40 -0.39 2.85
C GLY A 122 -16.27 -0.32 1.82
N ASN A 123 -16.64 0.10 0.61
CA ASN A 123 -15.67 0.36 -0.46
C ASN A 123 -15.70 1.84 -0.82
N VAL A 124 -14.61 2.54 -0.58
CA VAL A 124 -14.50 3.97 -0.85
C VAL A 124 -13.47 4.22 -1.93
N THR A 125 -13.88 4.95 -2.98
CA THR A 125 -12.97 5.49 -3.98
C THR A 125 -12.88 7.00 -3.81
N ILE A 126 -11.71 7.53 -3.56
CA ILE A 126 -11.39 8.96 -3.46
C ILE A 126 -10.66 9.36 -4.74
N ASN A 127 -11.25 10.27 -5.51
CA ASN A 127 -10.69 10.73 -6.79
C ASN A 127 -10.92 12.25 -6.97
N GLY A 128 -10.58 12.76 -8.14
CA GLY A 128 -10.73 14.18 -8.47
C GLY A 128 -9.40 14.90 -8.48
N SER A 129 -9.43 16.23 -8.47
CA SER A 129 -8.23 17.07 -8.49
C SER A 129 -8.13 18.01 -7.28
N GLY A 130 -9.01 17.81 -6.30
CA GLY A 130 -9.00 18.55 -5.06
C GLY A 130 -8.13 17.91 -3.99
N SER A 131 -8.13 18.53 -2.81
CA SER A 131 -7.43 18.03 -1.63
C SER A 131 -8.42 17.59 -0.54
N LEU A 132 -8.00 16.60 0.26
CA LEU A 132 -8.65 16.19 1.48
C LEU A 132 -7.61 16.18 2.61
N LYS A 133 -7.85 16.99 3.64
CA LYS A 133 -7.12 16.91 4.91
C LYS A 133 -7.99 16.24 5.94
N ALA A 134 -7.56 15.10 6.47
CA ALA A 134 -8.27 14.31 7.47
C ALA A 134 -7.51 14.35 8.80
N GLU A 135 -8.17 14.80 9.85
CA GLU A 135 -7.59 15.00 11.17
C GLU A 135 -8.50 14.42 12.24
N ILE A 136 -7.93 13.94 13.33
CA ILE A 136 -8.69 13.52 14.53
C ILE A 136 -8.14 14.26 15.75
N GLN A 137 -8.97 14.30 16.81
CA GLN A 137 -8.52 14.80 18.12
C GLN A 137 -7.75 13.69 18.83
N ASP A 138 -6.53 13.93 19.14
CA ASP A 138 -5.68 12.92 19.79
C ASP A 138 -5.94 12.84 21.29
N ASP A 139 -5.87 13.97 22.00
CA ASP A 139 -6.07 14.07 23.45
C ASP A 139 -7.53 14.43 23.78
N LEU A 140 -8.23 13.53 24.42
CA LEU A 140 -9.59 13.72 24.95
C LEU A 140 -9.59 14.06 26.46
N GLY A 141 -8.42 14.30 27.05
CA GLY A 141 -8.22 14.74 28.43
C GLY A 141 -8.12 13.62 29.47
N SER A 142 -8.84 12.52 29.32
CA SER A 142 -8.75 11.33 30.18
C SER A 142 -8.76 10.04 29.36
N ASP A 143 -8.76 10.16 28.08
CA ASP A 143 -8.82 9.10 27.09
C ASP A 143 -8.23 9.62 25.79
N TYR A 144 -7.91 8.76 24.85
CA TYR A 144 -7.32 9.11 23.58
C TYR A 144 -8.17 8.61 22.42
N ASN A 145 -7.95 9.14 21.22
CA ASN A 145 -8.69 8.70 20.04
C ASN A 145 -7.89 7.63 19.29
N HIS A 146 -8.18 6.39 19.54
CA HIS A 146 -7.51 5.22 18.96
C HIS A 146 -8.06 4.80 17.60
N ASN A 147 -8.84 5.65 16.93
CA ASN A 147 -9.40 5.37 15.61
C ASN A 147 -8.41 5.70 14.51
N ALA A 148 -8.51 5.01 13.36
CA ALA A 148 -7.82 5.46 12.17
C ALA A 148 -8.32 6.83 11.71
N LYS A 149 -7.44 7.70 11.20
CA LYS A 149 -7.84 9.00 10.64
C LYS A 149 -8.74 8.81 9.42
N ILE A 150 -8.37 7.87 8.54
CA ILE A 150 -9.17 7.38 7.41
C ILE A 150 -9.24 5.86 7.52
N GLY A 151 -10.38 5.30 7.89
CA GLY A 151 -10.54 3.86 8.06
C GLY A 151 -11.47 3.47 9.19
N SER A 152 -11.18 2.36 9.88
CA SER A 152 -12.06 1.81 10.91
C SER A 152 -11.79 2.41 12.30
N HIS A 153 -12.75 2.21 13.17
CA HIS A 153 -12.63 2.58 14.59
C HIS A 153 -11.77 1.56 15.35
N GLU A 154 -11.40 1.94 16.58
CA GLU A 154 -10.82 1.06 17.60
C GLU A 154 -11.61 -0.24 17.71
N LYS A 155 -10.92 -1.38 17.72
CA LYS A 155 -11.48 -2.74 17.82
C LYS A 155 -12.44 -3.12 16.67
N GLU A 156 -12.48 -2.32 15.62
CA GLU A 156 -13.27 -2.61 14.43
C GLU A 156 -12.35 -3.05 13.28
N ALA A 157 -12.70 -4.15 12.63
CA ALA A 157 -11.94 -4.61 11.48
C ALA A 157 -12.18 -3.70 10.25
N MET A 158 -11.14 -3.39 9.50
CA MET A 158 -11.24 -2.82 8.16
C MET A 158 -11.23 -3.96 7.14
N SER A 159 -12.41 -4.42 6.73
CA SER A 159 -12.56 -5.53 5.75
C SER A 159 -12.89 -5.03 4.34
N GLY A 160 -13.30 -3.79 4.20
CA GLY A 160 -13.63 -3.12 2.94
C GLY A 160 -12.41 -2.68 2.14
N SER A 161 -12.60 -1.64 1.31
CA SER A 161 -11.50 -1.08 0.52
C SER A 161 -11.47 0.45 0.53
N ILE A 162 -10.25 0.99 0.54
CA ILE A 162 -9.98 2.41 0.33
C ILE A 162 -9.13 2.53 -0.94
N HIS A 163 -9.65 3.19 -1.97
CA HIS A 163 -8.94 3.43 -3.23
C HIS A 163 -8.78 4.94 -3.46
N ILE A 164 -7.54 5.42 -3.41
CA ILE A 164 -7.18 6.82 -3.68
C ILE A 164 -6.55 6.87 -5.07
N THR A 165 -7.16 7.62 -5.99
CA THR A 165 -6.77 7.60 -7.41
C THR A 165 -6.96 8.95 -8.10
N GLY A 166 -6.68 9.00 -9.39
CA GLY A 166 -6.78 10.23 -10.19
C GLY A 166 -5.65 11.21 -9.85
N ASP A 167 -6.00 12.48 -9.70
CA ASP A 167 -5.09 13.54 -9.27
C ASP A 167 -5.38 13.98 -7.82
N ALA A 168 -6.05 13.13 -7.02
CA ALA A 168 -6.45 13.45 -5.65
C ALA A 168 -5.24 13.68 -4.75
N THR A 169 -5.34 14.67 -3.87
CA THR A 169 -4.37 14.92 -2.80
C THR A 169 -5.02 14.56 -1.47
N VAL A 170 -4.45 13.62 -0.73
CA VAL A 170 -4.93 13.21 0.60
C VAL A 170 -3.83 13.39 1.62
N LYS A 171 -4.15 14.07 2.71
CA LYS A 171 -3.22 14.33 3.80
C LYS A 171 -3.88 14.06 5.15
N THR A 172 -3.07 13.58 6.09
CA THR A 172 -3.42 13.64 7.52
C THR A 172 -2.58 14.75 8.18
N ASP A 173 -2.83 15.04 9.44
CA ASP A 173 -1.99 15.95 10.20
C ASP A 173 -0.64 15.31 10.52
N ASP A 174 0.39 16.16 10.64
CA ASP A 174 1.75 15.77 11.03
C ASP A 174 1.94 15.86 12.56
N ASN A 175 0.86 15.74 13.34
CA ASN A 175 0.92 15.86 14.78
C ASN A 175 1.48 14.57 15.40
N ILE A 176 2.75 14.31 15.13
CA ILE A 176 3.56 13.34 15.86
C ILE A 176 4.09 14.09 17.11
N ALA A 177 3.20 14.39 18.04
CA ALA A 177 3.63 14.96 19.31
C ALA A 177 3.91 13.81 20.28
N SER A 178 5.05 13.83 20.93
CA SER A 178 5.51 12.82 21.88
C SER A 178 4.58 12.60 23.10
N ASP A 179 3.49 13.32 23.19
CA ASP A 179 2.51 13.25 24.27
C ASP A 179 1.12 12.82 23.75
N CYS A 180 1.02 12.32 22.51
CA CYS A 180 -0.23 11.82 21.90
C CYS A 180 -0.25 10.31 22.06
N GLU A 181 -1.24 9.74 22.75
CA GLU A 181 -1.40 8.30 22.96
C GLU A 181 -2.52 7.72 22.08
N GLY A 182 -2.74 8.25 20.87
CA GLY A 182 -3.75 7.77 19.94
C GLY A 182 -3.17 6.73 18.97
N ASP A 183 -3.56 5.46 19.09
CA ASP A 183 -2.87 4.30 18.51
C ASP A 183 -3.43 3.85 17.16
N GLY A 184 -4.26 4.66 16.50
CA GLY A 184 -4.85 4.32 15.19
C GLY A 184 -3.95 4.64 14.00
N ALA A 185 -4.14 3.92 12.88
CA ALA A 185 -3.41 4.20 11.65
C ALA A 185 -3.76 5.56 11.02
N GLY A 186 -2.85 6.12 10.24
CA GLY A 186 -3.16 7.27 9.37
C GLY A 186 -4.23 6.89 8.32
N ILE A 187 -4.01 5.81 7.58
CA ILE A 187 -5.00 5.16 6.71
C ILE A 187 -5.01 3.67 7.00
N GLY A 188 -6.17 3.14 7.44
CA GLY A 188 -6.29 1.70 7.69
C GLY A 188 -7.20 1.35 8.86
N SER A 189 -6.72 0.57 9.85
CA SER A 189 -7.52 0.22 11.02
C SER A 189 -7.18 1.05 12.26
N GLY A 190 -8.12 1.15 13.17
CA GLY A 190 -7.86 1.62 14.54
C GLY A 190 -7.09 0.61 15.35
N GLU A 191 -6.78 0.95 16.62
CA GLU A 191 -6.18 0.05 17.62
C GLU A 191 -6.97 -1.25 17.74
N ASP A 192 -6.28 -2.38 17.99
CA ASP A 192 -6.89 -3.73 18.06
C ASP A 192 -7.69 -4.13 16.79
N GLY A 193 -7.65 -3.34 15.72
CA GLY A 193 -8.40 -3.57 14.49
C GLY A 193 -7.64 -4.42 13.48
N GLU A 194 -8.23 -5.53 13.00
CA GLU A 194 -7.66 -6.28 11.87
C GLU A 194 -7.88 -5.54 10.56
N MET A 195 -6.84 -5.35 9.77
CA MET A 195 -6.95 -4.93 8.38
C MET A 195 -6.91 -6.14 7.46
N SER A 196 -8.09 -6.66 7.11
CA SER A 196 -8.25 -7.77 6.15
C SER A 196 -8.66 -7.29 4.75
N GLY A 197 -9.01 -6.02 4.62
CA GLY A 197 -9.42 -5.38 3.38
C GLY A 197 -8.27 -4.97 2.46
N THR A 198 -8.51 -3.94 1.65
CA THR A 198 -7.53 -3.50 0.65
C THR A 198 -7.38 -1.99 0.62
N ILE A 199 -6.16 -1.49 0.69
CA ILE A 199 -5.82 -0.09 0.39
C ILE A 199 -5.15 -0.05 -0.98
N VAL A 200 -5.67 0.78 -1.90
CA VAL A 200 -5.09 1.03 -3.22
C VAL A 200 -4.80 2.51 -3.37
N ILE A 201 -3.59 2.83 -3.78
CA ILE A 201 -3.19 4.21 -4.10
C ILE A 201 -2.55 4.19 -5.48
N ASP A 202 -3.22 4.79 -6.48
CA ASP A 202 -2.73 4.76 -7.86
C ASP A 202 -3.03 6.06 -8.64
N GLY A 203 -3.01 5.99 -9.97
CA GLY A 203 -3.16 7.18 -10.81
C GLY A 203 -1.99 8.13 -10.64
N ASN A 204 -2.26 9.41 -10.40
CA ASN A 204 -1.31 10.45 -10.05
C ASN A 204 -1.54 10.94 -8.61
N ALA A 205 -2.17 10.16 -7.77
CA ALA A 205 -2.54 10.55 -6.41
C ALA A 205 -1.32 10.97 -5.59
N GLN A 206 -1.52 11.96 -4.73
CA GLN A 206 -0.54 12.45 -3.78
C GLN A 206 -1.05 12.18 -2.37
N VAL A 207 -0.36 11.34 -1.63
CA VAL A 207 -0.76 10.91 -0.29
C VAL A 207 0.38 11.20 0.69
N GLU A 208 0.07 11.99 1.71
CA GLU A 208 1.00 12.34 2.78
C GLU A 208 0.29 12.09 4.12
N VAL A 209 0.70 11.03 4.79
CA VAL A 209 -0.04 10.54 5.95
C VAL A 209 0.91 10.15 7.09
N SER A 210 0.45 10.39 8.29
CA SER A 210 1.08 9.97 9.54
C SER A 210 0.03 9.37 10.48
N SER A 211 0.44 8.44 11.30
CA SER A 211 -0.27 8.03 12.50
C SER A 211 0.05 8.97 13.67
N ASN A 212 -0.46 8.66 14.84
CA ASN A 212 -0.19 9.49 16.03
C ASN A 212 0.88 8.84 16.91
N ASP A 213 0.54 7.83 17.72
CA ASP A 213 1.50 7.21 18.66
C ASP A 213 2.01 5.86 18.14
N ARG A 214 1.22 4.79 18.25
CA ARG A 214 1.65 3.42 17.93
C ARG A 214 0.99 2.83 16.68
N GLY A 215 0.41 3.66 15.85
CA GLY A 215 -0.20 3.23 14.59
C GLY A 215 0.75 3.33 13.40
N ALA A 216 0.52 2.52 12.38
CA ALA A 216 1.20 2.66 11.09
C ALA A 216 0.72 3.91 10.32
N GLY A 217 1.59 4.52 9.53
CA GLY A 217 1.17 5.57 8.59
C GLY A 217 0.10 5.06 7.63
N ILE A 218 0.33 3.91 6.99
CA ILE A 218 -0.65 3.17 6.17
C ILE A 218 -0.64 1.71 6.62
N GLY A 219 -1.77 1.23 7.14
CA GLY A 219 -1.88 -0.17 7.59
C GLY A 219 -2.74 -0.35 8.82
N THR A 220 -2.18 -0.78 9.94
CA THR A 220 -2.95 -1.03 11.16
C THR A 220 -2.59 -0.08 12.30
N GLY A 221 -3.52 0.08 13.24
CA GLY A 221 -3.21 0.61 14.56
C GLY A 221 -2.41 -0.38 15.38
N ASP A 222 -2.13 -0.01 16.64
CA ASP A 222 -1.50 -0.86 17.65
C ASP A 222 -2.28 -2.17 17.84
N ASP A 223 -1.58 -3.27 18.15
CA ASP A 223 -2.14 -4.64 18.25
C ASP A 223 -2.89 -5.13 17.00
N GLY A 224 -2.92 -4.33 15.93
CA GLY A 224 -3.65 -4.62 14.70
C GLY A 224 -2.92 -5.59 13.76
N ASN A 225 -3.63 -6.62 13.24
CA ASN A 225 -3.06 -7.54 12.27
C ASN A 225 -3.34 -7.10 10.84
N LEU A 226 -2.30 -7.08 9.98
CA LEU A 226 -2.43 -6.86 8.54
C LEU A 226 -2.51 -8.20 7.82
N SER A 227 -3.73 -8.65 7.49
CA SER A 227 -3.97 -9.86 6.68
C SER A 227 -4.44 -9.53 5.26
N GLY A 228 -4.80 -8.28 5.00
CA GLY A 228 -5.22 -7.73 3.72
C GLY A 228 -4.08 -7.29 2.81
N ASN A 229 -4.39 -6.33 1.92
CA ASN A 229 -3.45 -5.90 0.90
C ASN A 229 -3.27 -4.38 0.88
N ILE A 230 -2.04 -3.92 0.74
CA ILE A 230 -1.71 -2.52 0.43
C ILE A 230 -1.06 -2.50 -0.97
N MET A 231 -1.62 -1.74 -1.89
CA MET A 231 -1.18 -1.65 -3.27
C MET A 231 -0.92 -0.19 -3.66
N ILE A 232 0.32 0.14 -3.99
CA ILE A 232 0.71 1.48 -4.42
C ILE A 232 1.26 1.38 -5.84
N GLY A 233 0.65 2.11 -6.79
CA GLY A 233 0.97 1.95 -8.20
C GLY A 233 0.81 3.22 -9.04
N GLY A 234 0.75 3.04 -10.36
CA GLY A 234 0.61 4.16 -11.30
C GLY A 234 1.78 5.13 -11.22
N ASN A 235 1.48 6.42 -11.09
CA ASN A 235 2.43 7.50 -10.84
C ASN A 235 2.24 8.11 -9.43
N ALA A 236 1.64 7.36 -8.51
CA ALA A 236 1.33 7.86 -7.17
C ALA A 236 2.59 8.33 -6.43
N GLN A 237 2.43 9.36 -5.61
CA GLN A 237 3.46 9.86 -4.72
C GLN A 237 2.94 9.70 -3.29
N VAL A 238 3.62 8.87 -2.50
CA VAL A 238 3.20 8.51 -1.15
C VAL A 238 4.31 8.81 -0.16
N SER A 239 3.97 9.55 0.88
CA SER A 239 4.79 9.71 2.09
C SER A 239 3.98 9.18 3.25
N ALA A 240 4.45 8.12 3.88
CA ALA A 240 3.80 7.48 5.01
C ALA A 240 4.77 7.44 6.20
N THR A 241 4.33 7.96 7.32
CA THR A 241 5.11 7.99 8.55
C THR A 241 4.34 7.26 9.64
N GLY A 242 4.89 6.16 10.13
CA GLY A 242 4.47 5.54 11.39
C GLY A 242 5.05 6.33 12.56
N ALA A 243 4.39 6.31 13.67
CA ALA A 243 4.89 6.94 14.87
C ALA A 243 5.77 5.96 15.68
N GLU A 244 5.89 6.17 16.98
CA GLU A 244 6.74 5.34 17.86
C GLU A 244 6.41 3.85 17.70
N ASN A 245 7.43 3.02 17.57
CA ASN A 245 7.33 1.56 17.45
C ASN A 245 6.48 1.04 16.27
N SER A 246 6.19 1.86 15.27
CA SER A 246 5.23 1.52 14.21
C SER A 246 5.83 1.62 12.82
N ALA A 247 5.30 0.82 11.89
CA ALA A 247 5.76 0.89 10.51
C ALA A 247 5.27 2.14 9.78
N GLY A 248 6.09 2.70 8.88
CA GLY A 248 5.61 3.69 7.91
C GLY A 248 4.49 3.12 7.04
N ILE A 249 4.69 1.92 6.49
CA ILE A 249 3.68 1.14 5.76
C ILE A 249 3.72 -0.29 6.29
N GLY A 250 2.63 -0.74 6.92
CA GLY A 250 2.58 -2.08 7.49
C GLY A 250 1.73 -2.19 8.75
N THR A 251 2.32 -2.58 9.87
CA THR A 251 1.57 -2.70 11.13
C THR A 251 1.98 -1.66 12.15
N GLY A 252 1.09 -1.37 13.07
CA GLY A 252 1.40 -0.72 14.34
C GLY A 252 2.26 -1.59 15.22
N ASP A 253 2.49 -1.14 16.46
CA ASP A 253 3.15 -1.90 17.52
C ASP A 253 2.43 -3.24 17.76
N ASP A 254 3.14 -4.29 18.19
CA ASP A 254 2.61 -5.65 18.41
C ASP A 254 1.85 -6.29 17.22
N GLY A 255 1.75 -5.60 16.09
CA GLY A 255 0.95 -6.01 14.94
C GLY A 255 1.61 -7.10 14.08
N HIS A 256 0.82 -8.10 13.63
CA HIS A 256 1.33 -9.18 12.77
C HIS A 256 1.05 -8.93 11.31
N PHE A 257 2.09 -8.84 10.48
CA PHE A 257 2.00 -8.74 9.03
C PHE A 257 1.92 -10.12 8.36
N LYS A 258 0.75 -10.47 7.83
CA LYS A 258 0.44 -11.74 7.14
C LYS A 258 0.01 -11.53 5.68
N GLY A 259 -0.44 -10.36 5.34
CA GLY A 259 -0.97 -9.97 4.03
C GLY A 259 0.09 -9.66 2.98
N SER A 260 -0.20 -8.67 2.13
CA SER A 260 0.76 -8.23 1.12
C SER A 260 0.86 -6.70 1.00
N ILE A 261 2.08 -6.22 0.77
CA ILE A 261 2.36 -4.85 0.36
C ILE A 261 2.97 -4.92 -1.04
N THR A 262 2.36 -4.26 -2.02
CA THR A 262 2.86 -4.22 -3.41
C THR A 262 3.06 -2.77 -3.83
N ILE A 263 4.29 -2.42 -4.21
CA ILE A 263 4.64 -1.11 -4.75
C ILE A 263 5.14 -1.32 -6.17
N ASP A 264 4.46 -0.76 -7.17
CA ASP A 264 4.77 -1.04 -8.58
C ASP A 264 4.55 0.20 -9.48
N GLY A 265 4.64 0.04 -10.79
CA GLY A 265 4.46 1.14 -11.75
C GLY A 265 5.60 2.14 -11.73
N ASN A 266 5.28 3.41 -11.68
CA ASN A 266 6.22 4.53 -11.51
C ASN A 266 6.04 5.20 -10.14
N ALA A 267 5.49 4.50 -9.17
CA ALA A 267 5.20 5.05 -7.86
C ALA A 267 6.47 5.57 -7.17
N LYS A 268 6.31 6.66 -6.43
CA LYS A 268 7.36 7.21 -5.55
C LYS A 268 6.87 7.10 -4.12
N VAL A 269 7.57 6.32 -3.32
CA VAL A 269 7.16 6.04 -1.95
C VAL A 269 8.29 6.40 -0.99
N THR A 270 7.94 7.15 0.03
CA THR A 270 8.77 7.35 1.23
C THR A 270 7.99 6.77 2.38
N ALA A 271 8.53 5.76 3.02
CA ALA A 271 7.95 5.10 4.18
C ALA A 271 8.95 5.19 5.34
N LYS A 272 8.53 5.76 6.45
CA LYS A 272 9.39 5.97 7.60
C LYS A 272 8.70 5.51 8.87
N ALA A 273 9.42 4.81 9.71
CA ALA A 273 9.13 4.79 11.14
C ALA A 273 9.71 6.08 11.76
N SER A 274 9.02 6.60 12.72
CA SER A 274 9.43 7.81 13.47
C SER A 274 9.50 7.44 14.93
N GLY A 275 10.53 7.86 15.61
CA GLY A 275 10.68 7.76 17.04
C GLY A 275 11.69 8.80 17.48
N ASP A 276 11.48 9.40 18.63
CA ASP A 276 12.37 10.39 19.25
C ASP A 276 13.01 9.85 20.54
N HIS A 277 12.86 8.55 20.80
CA HIS A 277 13.43 7.83 21.94
C HIS A 277 14.50 6.84 21.49
N ASP A 278 15.51 6.64 22.33
CA ASP A 278 16.66 5.76 22.08
C ASP A 278 16.29 4.27 21.92
N ASP A 279 15.01 3.89 22.07
CA ASP A 279 14.50 2.52 22.00
C ASP A 279 13.32 2.38 21.02
N SER A 280 13.25 3.19 19.97
CA SER A 280 12.16 3.10 18.98
C SER A 280 12.43 2.04 17.90
N GLU A 281 11.46 1.15 17.61
CA GLU A 281 11.70 -0.12 16.91
C GLU A 281 10.84 -0.34 15.65
N GLY A 282 10.29 0.67 15.03
CA GLY A 282 9.44 0.55 13.84
C GLY A 282 10.21 0.35 12.54
N SER A 283 9.66 -0.44 11.61
CA SER A 283 10.21 -0.59 10.26
C SER A 283 9.70 0.49 9.30
N GLY A 284 10.49 0.89 8.31
CA GLY A 284 10.00 1.75 7.22
C GLY A 284 8.84 1.08 6.47
N ILE A 285 9.02 -0.18 6.04
CA ILE A 285 7.98 -1.02 5.43
C ILE A 285 8.04 -2.40 6.09
N GLY A 286 6.97 -2.80 6.77
CA GLY A 286 6.95 -4.11 7.43
C GLY A 286 6.15 -4.12 8.72
N THR A 287 6.81 -4.37 9.86
CA THR A 287 6.14 -4.42 11.16
C THR A 287 6.57 -3.28 12.08
N GLY A 288 5.72 -2.98 13.03
CA GLY A 288 6.09 -2.28 14.24
C GLY A 288 6.84 -3.19 15.19
N ASP A 289 7.15 -2.70 16.40
CA ASP A 289 7.79 -3.46 17.46
C ASP A 289 7.04 -4.77 17.76
N GLU A 290 7.77 -5.76 18.22
CA GLU A 290 7.28 -7.13 18.50
C GLU A 290 6.41 -7.77 17.38
N GLY A 291 6.28 -7.13 16.22
CA GLY A 291 5.45 -7.56 15.11
C GLY A 291 6.03 -8.74 14.31
N LYS A 292 5.24 -9.77 14.02
CA LYS A 292 5.68 -10.93 13.22
C LYS A 292 5.51 -10.68 11.73
N PHE A 293 6.58 -10.76 10.98
CA PHE A 293 6.55 -10.65 9.53
C PHE A 293 6.46 -12.04 8.87
N THR A 294 5.26 -12.40 8.40
CA THR A 294 5.03 -13.64 7.63
C THR A 294 4.42 -13.38 6.25
N GLY A 295 4.11 -12.13 5.96
CA GLY A 295 3.52 -11.65 4.71
C GLY A 295 4.51 -11.52 3.55
N THR A 296 4.10 -10.76 2.54
CA THR A 296 4.93 -10.52 1.35
C THR A 296 5.01 -9.03 1.03
N VAL A 297 6.23 -8.51 0.89
CA VAL A 297 6.49 -7.19 0.30
C VAL A 297 7.02 -7.38 -1.12
N THR A 298 6.40 -6.73 -2.10
CA THR A 298 6.85 -6.73 -3.49
C THR A 298 7.07 -5.30 -3.97
N ILE A 299 8.26 -5.00 -4.46
CA ILE A 299 8.61 -3.70 -5.06
C ILE A 299 9.06 -3.98 -6.50
N GLY A 300 8.33 -3.43 -7.48
CA GLY A 300 8.56 -3.74 -8.89
C GLY A 300 8.40 -2.54 -9.83
N GLY A 301 8.29 -2.84 -11.14
CA GLY A 301 8.15 -1.82 -12.18
C GLY A 301 9.32 -0.85 -12.25
N ASN A 302 9.04 0.44 -12.27
CA ASN A 302 10.00 1.54 -12.16
C ASN A 302 9.84 2.27 -10.81
N ALA A 303 9.27 1.64 -9.81
CA ALA A 303 9.01 2.27 -8.52
C ALA A 303 10.30 2.78 -7.89
N ALA A 304 10.21 3.93 -7.24
CA ALA A 304 11.29 4.51 -6.45
C ALA A 304 10.86 4.57 -4.98
N VAL A 305 11.50 3.78 -4.15
CA VAL A 305 11.14 3.59 -2.73
C VAL A 305 12.29 4.03 -1.84
N VAL A 306 11.97 4.83 -0.85
CA VAL A 306 12.83 5.11 0.30
C VAL A 306 12.11 4.57 1.52
N ALA A 307 12.74 3.65 2.22
CA ALA A 307 12.23 3.05 3.44
C ALA A 307 13.25 3.24 4.56
N ALA A 308 12.85 3.79 5.67
CA ALA A 308 13.72 4.03 6.82
C ALA A 308 13.06 3.51 8.10
N GLY A 309 13.77 2.65 8.81
CA GLY A 309 13.42 2.26 10.17
C GLY A 309 13.73 3.39 11.16
N SER A 310 13.16 3.30 12.34
CA SER A 310 13.55 4.08 13.51
C SER A 310 14.85 3.51 14.12
N ASP A 311 15.22 3.87 15.32
CA ASP A 311 16.53 3.57 15.93
C ASP A 311 16.95 2.10 15.81
N GLU A 312 16.14 1.17 16.26
CA GLU A 312 16.41 -0.27 16.12
C GLU A 312 15.64 -0.93 14.97
N GLY A 313 14.94 -0.16 14.16
CA GLY A 313 14.04 -0.64 13.12
C GLY A 313 14.71 -1.00 11.81
N CYS A 314 14.08 -1.88 11.05
CA CYS A 314 14.50 -2.21 9.69
C CYS A 314 14.03 -1.18 8.67
N GLY A 315 14.81 -0.97 7.60
CA GLY A 315 14.29 -0.24 6.44
C GLY A 315 13.09 -0.96 5.82
N ILE A 316 13.24 -2.25 5.51
CA ILE A 316 12.16 -3.12 5.03
C ILE A 316 12.28 -4.47 5.74
N GLY A 317 11.31 -4.82 6.57
CA GLY A 317 11.39 -6.10 7.28
C GLY A 317 10.61 -6.19 8.57
N SER A 318 11.10 -7.02 9.47
CA SER A 318 10.58 -7.14 10.83
C SER A 318 11.38 -6.28 11.79
N SER A 319 10.69 -5.75 12.78
CA SER A 319 11.26 -5.04 13.92
C SER A 319 11.66 -6.00 15.02
N ASP A 320 11.94 -5.51 16.21
CA ASP A 320 12.63 -6.15 17.30
C ASP A 320 12.11 -7.53 17.72
N TRP A 321 13.02 -8.36 18.25
CA TRP A 321 12.79 -9.70 18.83
C TRP A 321 12.06 -10.72 17.95
N LYS A 322 11.62 -10.37 16.75
CA LYS A 322 10.80 -11.27 15.90
C LYS A 322 11.50 -11.62 14.60
N ASN A 323 11.33 -12.88 14.24
CA ASN A 323 11.88 -13.43 13.01
C ASN A 323 11.15 -12.87 11.79
N MET A 324 11.90 -12.48 10.79
CA MET A 324 11.39 -12.24 9.46
C MET A 324 11.21 -13.59 8.75
N ASN A 325 9.97 -14.11 8.75
CA ASN A 325 9.61 -15.39 8.10
C ASN A 325 8.96 -15.21 6.73
N GLY A 326 8.68 -13.98 6.33
CA GLY A 326 7.98 -13.63 5.10
C GLY A 326 8.86 -13.59 3.87
N ILE A 327 8.38 -12.89 2.84
CA ILE A 327 9.06 -12.79 1.56
C ILE A 327 9.17 -11.32 1.16
N ILE A 328 10.39 -10.88 0.83
CA ILE A 328 10.64 -9.57 0.24
C ILE A 328 11.11 -9.79 -1.20
N ILE A 329 10.42 -9.17 -2.17
CA ILE A 329 10.72 -9.27 -3.61
C ILE A 329 11.00 -7.87 -4.14
N ILE A 330 12.20 -7.64 -4.67
CA ILE A 330 12.56 -6.43 -5.39
C ILE A 330 12.91 -6.84 -6.82
N ARG A 331 12.22 -6.27 -7.80
CA ARG A 331 12.31 -6.75 -9.18
C ARG A 331 12.23 -5.66 -10.23
N ASP A 332 12.33 -6.05 -11.49
CA ASP A 332 12.20 -5.19 -12.68
C ASP A 332 13.26 -4.07 -12.71
N HIS A 333 12.86 -2.81 -12.70
CA HIS A 333 13.74 -1.64 -12.66
C HIS A 333 13.53 -0.83 -11.36
N ALA A 334 13.01 -1.47 -10.33
CA ALA A 334 12.76 -0.81 -9.06
C ALA A 334 14.06 -0.21 -8.48
N LYS A 335 13.92 0.97 -7.88
CA LYS A 335 15.00 1.65 -7.16
C LYS A 335 14.60 1.73 -5.70
N VAL A 336 15.28 0.97 -4.87
CA VAL A 336 15.03 0.92 -3.44
C VAL A 336 16.21 1.51 -2.70
N THR A 337 15.93 2.42 -1.80
CA THR A 337 16.89 2.88 -0.79
C THR A 337 16.33 2.51 0.57
N ALA A 338 16.98 1.61 1.26
CA ALA A 338 16.56 1.11 2.55
C ALA A 338 17.59 1.51 3.62
N TYR A 339 17.11 2.17 4.65
CA TYR A 339 17.91 2.57 5.79
C TYR A 339 17.46 1.78 7.02
N ALA A 340 18.39 1.11 7.65
CA ALA A 340 18.23 0.60 9.00
C ALA A 340 18.40 1.75 10.01
N GLY A 341 17.87 1.59 11.19
CA GLY A 341 18.37 2.26 12.37
C GLY A 341 19.69 1.66 12.83
N ASP A 342 20.09 1.92 14.07
CA ASP A 342 21.45 1.59 14.55
C ASP A 342 21.74 0.09 14.48
N ASP A 343 20.84 -0.76 14.92
CA ASP A 343 21.02 -2.21 15.04
C ASP A 343 20.17 -3.04 14.05
N GLY A 344 19.29 -2.41 13.30
CA GLY A 344 18.44 -3.05 12.31
C GLY A 344 19.15 -3.48 11.02
N ALA A 345 18.51 -4.33 10.22
CA ALA A 345 18.91 -4.57 8.84
C ALA A 345 18.28 -3.52 7.89
N ALA A 346 18.99 -3.10 6.86
CA ALA A 346 18.36 -2.29 5.82
C ALA A 346 17.19 -3.06 5.18
N ILE A 347 17.37 -4.36 4.93
CA ILE A 347 16.31 -5.26 4.42
C ILE A 347 16.44 -6.60 5.16
N GLY A 348 15.45 -6.97 5.96
CA GLY A 348 15.50 -8.25 6.66
C GLY A 348 14.90 -8.24 8.07
N SER A 349 15.65 -8.68 9.05
CA SER A 349 15.27 -8.67 10.47
C SER A 349 16.18 -7.74 11.27
N GLN A 350 15.72 -7.30 12.40
CA GLN A 350 16.49 -6.62 13.42
C GLN A 350 17.44 -7.63 14.11
N ASP A 351 18.36 -7.18 14.98
CA ASP A 351 19.50 -7.96 15.46
C ASP A 351 19.12 -9.18 16.31
N GLU A 352 18.13 -9.12 17.16
CA GLU A 352 17.65 -10.24 17.97
C GLU A 352 16.66 -11.16 17.24
N GLY A 353 16.26 -10.80 16.02
CA GLY A 353 15.40 -11.59 15.15
C GLY A 353 16.16 -12.37 14.08
N ASP A 354 15.79 -13.65 13.87
CA ASP A 354 16.35 -14.46 12.77
C ASP A 354 15.68 -14.13 11.43
N MET A 355 16.47 -13.84 10.40
CA MET A 355 16.00 -13.85 9.02
C MET A 355 15.84 -15.32 8.56
N THR A 356 14.62 -15.83 8.60
CA THR A 356 14.28 -17.21 8.19
C THR A 356 13.44 -17.26 6.91
N GLY A 357 13.02 -16.11 6.41
CA GLY A 357 12.23 -15.93 5.21
C GLY A 357 13.04 -15.95 3.91
N LYS A 358 12.58 -15.15 2.94
CA LYS A 358 13.24 -15.06 1.62
C LYS A 358 13.38 -13.61 1.19
N ILE A 359 14.57 -13.26 0.71
CA ILE A 359 14.84 -11.99 0.05
C ILE A 359 15.21 -12.27 -1.40
N ILE A 360 14.46 -11.69 -2.33
CA ILE A 360 14.55 -11.96 -3.77
C ILE A 360 14.78 -10.63 -4.48
N ILE A 361 15.94 -10.46 -5.07
CA ILE A 361 16.29 -9.24 -5.82
C ILE A 361 16.69 -9.67 -7.23
N VAL A 362 15.87 -9.31 -8.20
CA VAL A 362 16.02 -9.79 -9.60
C VAL A 362 15.73 -8.67 -10.61
N GLY A 363 15.98 -8.95 -11.89
CA GLY A 363 15.83 -7.96 -12.97
C GLY A 363 16.96 -6.94 -12.93
N ASN A 364 16.66 -5.70 -13.30
CA ASN A 364 17.60 -4.57 -13.28
C ASN A 364 17.40 -3.69 -12.04
N ALA A 365 17.01 -4.30 -10.93
CA ALA A 365 16.76 -3.59 -9.68
C ALA A 365 18.04 -2.95 -9.14
N ILE A 366 17.88 -1.76 -8.56
CA ILE A 366 18.94 -1.03 -7.87
C ILE A 366 18.54 -0.92 -6.40
N VAL A 367 19.36 -1.49 -5.53
CA VAL A 367 19.15 -1.46 -4.08
C VAL A 367 20.31 -0.71 -3.43
N ASN A 368 19.97 0.35 -2.73
CA ASN A 368 20.92 1.09 -1.90
C ASN A 368 20.59 0.79 -0.44
N THR A 369 21.60 0.46 0.34
CA THR A 369 21.42 0.18 1.77
C THR A 369 22.28 1.13 2.60
N GLY A 370 21.81 1.50 3.77
CA GLY A 370 22.51 2.37 4.69
C GLY A 370 21.98 2.21 6.11
N VAL A 371 22.62 2.88 7.04
CA VAL A 371 22.17 3.04 8.43
C VAL A 371 22.01 4.53 8.69
N VAL A 372 20.99 4.91 9.41
CA VAL A 372 20.75 6.30 9.81
C VAL A 372 20.79 6.43 11.33
N ASP A 373 21.14 7.61 11.81
CA ASP A 373 20.96 7.99 13.21
C ASP A 373 19.53 8.54 13.45
N ASP A 374 19.15 8.79 14.69
CA ASP A 374 17.84 9.30 15.10
C ASP A 374 17.45 10.60 14.40
N ALA A 375 18.42 11.40 13.98
CA ALA A 375 18.19 12.60 13.19
C ALA A 375 18.01 12.33 11.70
N GLY A 376 18.08 11.04 11.26
CA GLY A 376 17.99 10.62 9.88
C GLY A 376 19.25 10.86 9.04
N ASN A 377 20.42 11.10 9.67
CA ASN A 377 21.68 11.27 8.97
C ASN A 377 22.31 9.91 8.66
N VAL A 378 22.77 9.72 7.43
CA VAL A 378 23.45 8.48 7.02
C VAL A 378 24.78 8.31 7.75
N LEU A 379 24.94 7.20 8.44
CA LEU A 379 26.16 6.83 9.17
C LEU A 379 27.18 6.23 8.20
N SER A 380 28.25 6.95 7.90
CA SER A 380 29.27 6.55 6.95
C SER A 380 30.19 5.41 7.40
N ASN A 381 30.09 4.97 8.62
CA ASN A 381 30.93 3.92 9.24
C ASN A 381 30.15 2.65 9.56
N ARG A 382 28.86 2.59 9.25
CA ARG A 382 28.00 1.41 9.46
C ARG A 382 27.45 0.88 8.13
N ILE A 383 27.24 -0.40 8.05
CA ILE A 383 26.74 -1.10 6.86
C ILE A 383 25.28 -1.47 7.09
N GLY A 384 24.39 -1.01 6.20
CA GLY A 384 23.02 -1.52 6.17
C GLY A 384 22.99 -2.90 5.54
N TYR A 385 22.78 -3.93 6.34
CA TYR A 385 22.80 -5.32 5.87
C TYR A 385 21.49 -5.70 5.15
N ILE A 386 21.61 -6.72 4.31
CA ILE A 386 20.48 -7.48 3.76
C ILE A 386 20.50 -8.84 4.46
N GLY A 387 19.55 -9.09 5.34
CA GLY A 387 19.50 -10.30 6.19
C GLY A 387 19.21 -9.99 7.62
N ASP A 388 20.10 -10.39 8.52
CA ASP A 388 20.01 -10.12 9.96
C ASP A 388 20.66 -8.77 10.30
N GLY A 389 20.24 -8.14 11.39
CA GLY A 389 20.83 -6.92 11.95
C GLY A 389 22.28 -7.09 12.42
N GLN A 390 22.83 -6.03 13.04
CA GLN A 390 24.28 -5.95 13.23
C GLN A 390 24.85 -6.87 14.30
N ASP A 391 24.16 -7.05 15.41
CA ASP A 391 24.67 -7.76 16.61
C ASP A 391 24.19 -9.20 16.72
N SER A 392 23.31 -9.63 15.80
CA SER A 392 22.87 -11.01 15.76
C SER A 392 24.08 -11.94 15.68
N ASN A 393 24.08 -12.97 16.50
CA ASN A 393 25.01 -14.10 16.30
C ASN A 393 24.68 -14.73 14.94
N HIS A 394 25.23 -14.18 13.86
CA HIS A 394 24.98 -14.47 12.44
C HIS A 394 24.98 -15.98 12.07
N ASP A 395 25.09 -16.87 13.04
CA ASP A 395 25.00 -18.33 12.90
C ASP A 395 23.56 -18.83 12.65
N SER A 396 22.57 -17.98 12.77
CA SER A 396 21.15 -18.36 12.74
C SER A 396 20.45 -18.08 11.40
N SER A 397 21.04 -17.28 10.50
CA SER A 397 20.44 -16.96 9.22
C SER A 397 20.08 -18.23 8.42
N LYS A 398 18.81 -18.67 8.58
CA LYS A 398 18.22 -19.79 7.85
C LYS A 398 17.49 -19.32 6.60
N GLY A 399 17.52 -18.01 6.34
CA GLY A 399 16.87 -17.39 5.21
C GLY A 399 17.50 -17.74 3.88
N HIS A 400 16.75 -17.55 2.82
CA HIS A 400 17.22 -17.78 1.45
C HIS A 400 17.27 -16.49 0.65
N TYR A 401 18.39 -16.28 -0.04
CA TYR A 401 18.62 -15.14 -0.91
C TYR A 401 18.61 -15.58 -2.37
N ILE A 402 17.84 -14.86 -3.20
CA ILE A 402 17.83 -15.05 -4.66
C ILE A 402 18.23 -13.74 -5.29
N ILE A 403 19.39 -13.70 -5.96
CA ILE A 403 19.93 -12.48 -6.56
C ILE A 403 20.16 -12.69 -8.04
N GLY A 404 19.61 -11.80 -8.86
CA GLY A 404 19.79 -11.80 -10.31
C GLY A 404 21.15 -11.22 -10.73
N PRO A 405 21.67 -11.58 -11.92
CA PRO A 405 22.97 -11.14 -12.40
C PRO A 405 23.03 -9.65 -12.77
N ASP A 406 21.90 -9.02 -13.08
CA ASP A 406 21.81 -7.62 -13.51
C ASP A 406 21.40 -6.67 -12.37
N VAL A 407 21.34 -7.19 -11.14
CA VAL A 407 21.03 -6.43 -9.93
C VAL A 407 22.25 -5.59 -9.52
N THR A 408 21.98 -4.36 -9.09
CA THR A 408 22.98 -3.49 -8.47
C THR A 408 22.66 -3.29 -7.00
N ILE A 409 23.59 -3.64 -6.11
CA ILE A 409 23.48 -3.38 -4.67
C ILE A 409 24.62 -2.44 -4.28
N ASN A 410 24.28 -1.30 -3.67
CA ASN A 410 25.23 -0.30 -3.22
C ASN A 410 25.09 -0.08 -1.72
N SER A 411 26.20 0.06 -1.03
CA SER A 411 26.20 0.62 0.33
C SER A 411 26.36 2.13 0.29
N LEU A 412 25.59 2.83 1.09
CA LEU A 412 25.70 4.27 1.25
C LEU A 412 26.73 4.66 2.32
N SER A 413 27.24 3.69 3.09
CA SER A 413 28.35 3.87 4.01
C SER A 413 29.69 3.72 3.29
N GLY A 414 30.10 4.66 2.55
CA GLY A 414 31.42 5.08 2.07
C GLY A 414 32.58 4.09 1.83
N SER A 415 32.44 2.80 1.92
CA SER A 415 33.45 1.82 1.53
C SER A 415 33.06 1.13 0.25
N ASP A 416 33.20 1.84 -0.85
CA ASP A 416 33.15 1.28 -2.20
C ASP A 416 34.06 0.09 -2.32
N THR A 417 33.62 -1.03 -2.74
CA THR A 417 34.40 -2.05 -3.45
C THR A 417 34.45 -3.46 -2.91
N GLU A 418 33.72 -3.85 -1.89
CA GLU A 418 33.78 -5.27 -1.56
C GLU A 418 32.53 -6.04 -1.98
N ALA A 419 32.75 -7.29 -2.36
CA ALA A 419 31.77 -8.17 -2.98
C ALA A 419 30.46 -8.27 -2.19
N LEU A 420 29.38 -8.60 -2.90
CA LEU A 420 28.03 -8.92 -2.41
C LEU A 420 28.01 -9.62 -1.03
N LYS A 421 29.04 -10.37 -0.72
CA LYS A 421 29.27 -11.08 0.54
C LYS A 421 29.35 -10.19 1.79
N GLN A 422 29.59 -8.87 1.65
CA GLN A 422 29.68 -7.96 2.78
C GLN A 422 28.34 -7.35 3.18
N TYR A 423 27.38 -7.32 2.26
CA TYR A 423 26.09 -6.68 2.48
C TYR A 423 24.95 -7.69 2.68
N VAL A 424 25.15 -8.93 2.24
CA VAL A 424 24.17 -9.99 2.40
C VAL A 424 24.70 -10.99 3.41
N ASN A 425 24.02 -11.13 4.53
CA ASN A 425 24.37 -12.07 5.59
C ASN A 425 24.09 -13.51 5.14
N MET A 426 25.02 -14.08 4.41
CA MET A 426 24.91 -15.42 3.88
C MET A 426 25.53 -16.44 4.82
N HIS A 427 24.89 -17.59 4.93
CA HIS A 427 25.48 -18.73 5.61
C HIS A 427 26.56 -19.35 4.71
N LEU A 428 27.79 -19.44 5.21
CA LEU A 428 28.93 -19.97 4.47
C LEU A 428 29.29 -21.38 4.95
N ASP A 429 29.66 -22.27 4.02
CA ASP A 429 30.26 -23.56 4.36
C ASP A 429 31.73 -23.41 4.84
N SER A 430 32.35 -24.53 5.21
CA SER A 430 33.75 -24.55 5.67
C SER A 430 34.76 -24.10 4.62
N GLU A 431 34.34 -24.03 3.35
CA GLU A 431 35.15 -23.61 2.21
C GLU A 431 34.91 -22.14 1.83
N GLY A 432 33.93 -21.48 2.52
CA GLY A 432 33.56 -20.09 2.29
C GLY A 432 32.57 -19.89 1.14
N ASN A 433 31.85 -20.94 0.72
CA ASN A 433 30.80 -20.83 -0.30
C ASN A 433 29.45 -20.62 0.36
N PRO A 434 28.59 -19.72 -0.21
CA PRO A 434 27.24 -19.51 0.30
C PRO A 434 26.39 -20.77 0.18
N THR A 435 25.74 -21.16 1.28
CA THR A 435 24.83 -22.33 1.31
C THR A 435 23.37 -21.96 1.14
N ASN A 436 23.02 -20.69 1.28
CA ASN A 436 21.66 -20.17 1.20
C ASN A 436 21.47 -19.05 0.15
N LEU A 437 22.47 -18.81 -0.70
CA LEU A 437 22.37 -17.91 -1.84
C LEU A 437 22.05 -18.69 -3.12
N THR A 438 21.15 -18.17 -3.92
CA THR A 438 20.85 -18.62 -5.28
C THR A 438 21.02 -17.46 -6.25
N GLU A 439 21.86 -17.64 -7.25
CA GLU A 439 21.91 -16.75 -8.40
C GLU A 439 20.87 -17.22 -9.43
N LEU A 440 19.92 -16.37 -9.80
CA LEU A 440 18.84 -16.67 -10.73
C LEU A 440 18.96 -15.82 -11.99
N ASP A 441 19.31 -16.46 -13.10
CA ASP A 441 19.36 -15.86 -14.44
C ASP A 441 18.03 -16.11 -15.17
N ILE A 442 17.31 -15.05 -15.52
CA ILE A 442 16.05 -15.10 -16.27
C ILE A 442 16.26 -14.37 -17.60
N ARG A 443 16.00 -15.05 -18.69
CA ARG A 443 16.13 -14.48 -20.03
C ARG A 443 15.05 -15.01 -20.98
N MET A 444 14.86 -14.32 -22.07
CA MET A 444 14.02 -14.81 -23.15
C MET A 444 14.88 -15.31 -24.32
N GLU A 445 14.63 -16.54 -24.72
CA GLU A 445 15.26 -17.16 -25.89
C GLU A 445 14.17 -17.67 -26.85
N ASN A 446 14.19 -17.18 -28.08
CA ASN A 446 13.23 -17.57 -29.14
C ASN A 446 11.75 -17.42 -28.73
N GLY A 447 11.42 -16.35 -27.99
CA GLY A 447 10.03 -16.10 -27.54
C GLY A 447 9.57 -16.97 -26.37
N ILE A 448 10.50 -17.64 -25.67
CA ILE A 448 10.22 -18.51 -24.53
C ILE A 448 11.07 -18.04 -23.35
N PHE A 449 10.47 -17.95 -22.17
CA PHE A 449 11.21 -17.69 -20.95
C PHE A 449 12.10 -18.87 -20.60
N LYS A 450 13.35 -18.56 -20.28
CA LYS A 450 14.34 -19.48 -19.72
C LYS A 450 14.77 -18.96 -18.37
N ALA A 451 14.88 -19.84 -17.41
CA ALA A 451 15.46 -19.53 -16.12
C ALA A 451 16.51 -20.58 -15.78
N ALA A 452 17.63 -20.14 -15.24
CA ALA A 452 18.69 -20.98 -14.72
C ALA A 452 19.08 -20.48 -13.33
N ALA A 453 19.32 -21.39 -12.42
CA ALA A 453 19.74 -21.07 -11.06
C ALA A 453 21.03 -21.82 -10.71
N THR A 454 21.89 -21.15 -9.94
CA THR A 454 23.10 -21.73 -9.35
C THR A 454 23.11 -21.43 -7.86
N GLY A 455 23.70 -22.29 -7.06
CA GLY A 455 23.75 -22.16 -5.60
C GLY A 455 22.75 -23.05 -4.87
N ALA A 456 22.13 -22.54 -3.81
CA ALA A 456 21.28 -23.31 -2.89
C ALA A 456 19.93 -23.74 -3.48
N GLY A 457 19.38 -22.96 -4.41
CA GLY A 457 18.10 -23.25 -5.05
C GLY A 457 18.23 -23.75 -6.47
N SER A 458 17.16 -24.28 -7.03
CA SER A 458 17.08 -24.73 -8.43
C SER A 458 15.75 -24.33 -9.06
N VAL A 459 15.76 -24.08 -10.37
CA VAL A 459 14.52 -23.90 -11.13
C VAL A 459 13.85 -25.26 -11.31
N GLU A 460 12.61 -25.38 -10.85
CA GLU A 460 11.80 -26.58 -11.05
C GLU A 460 11.05 -26.51 -12.38
N LYS A 461 10.36 -25.40 -12.64
CA LYS A 461 9.58 -25.20 -13.86
C LYS A 461 9.24 -23.73 -14.10
N ILE A 462 8.80 -23.42 -15.33
CA ILE A 462 8.22 -22.13 -15.70
C ILE A 462 6.75 -22.35 -16.05
N LEU A 463 5.87 -21.54 -15.50
CA LEU A 463 4.43 -21.58 -15.74
C LEU A 463 3.99 -20.35 -16.53
N TYR A 464 3.14 -20.55 -17.53
CA TYR A 464 2.48 -19.51 -18.32
C TYR A 464 1.00 -19.52 -17.95
N ASN A 465 0.54 -18.52 -17.22
CA ASN A 465 -0.81 -18.48 -16.64
C ASN A 465 -1.17 -19.80 -15.92
N GLY A 466 -0.25 -20.30 -15.08
CA GLY A 466 -0.39 -21.53 -14.30
C GLY A 466 -0.12 -22.84 -15.07
N SER A 467 0.18 -22.80 -16.37
CA SER A 467 0.47 -23.98 -17.21
C SER A 467 1.95 -24.06 -17.62
N GLU A 468 2.55 -25.24 -17.64
CA GLU A 468 3.90 -25.45 -18.20
C GLU A 468 3.93 -25.34 -19.74
N THR A 469 2.77 -25.37 -20.38
CA THR A 469 2.67 -25.28 -21.84
C THR A 469 2.83 -23.84 -22.30
N VAL A 470 3.80 -23.58 -23.16
CA VAL A 470 3.98 -22.25 -23.77
C VAL A 470 2.75 -21.92 -24.64
N PRO A 471 2.07 -20.78 -24.40
CA PRO A 471 0.92 -20.38 -25.19
C PRO A 471 1.30 -20.16 -26.66
N THR A 472 0.36 -20.44 -27.55
CA THR A 472 0.51 -20.21 -29.00
C THR A 472 -0.62 -19.35 -29.59
N VAL A 473 -1.60 -18.98 -28.75
CA VAL A 473 -2.75 -18.17 -29.14
C VAL A 473 -2.47 -16.71 -28.75
N PRO A 474 -2.93 -15.72 -29.53
CA PRO A 474 -2.82 -14.32 -29.14
C PRO A 474 -3.41 -14.05 -27.75
N GLY A 475 -2.69 -13.28 -26.94
CA GLY A 475 -3.08 -12.99 -25.55
C GLY A 475 -1.91 -12.56 -24.68
N SER A 476 -2.22 -12.25 -23.43
CA SER A 476 -1.26 -11.88 -22.39
C SER A 476 -1.25 -12.97 -21.31
N TYR A 477 -0.07 -13.50 -21.02
CA TYR A 477 0.11 -14.66 -20.16
C TYR A 477 1.12 -14.36 -19.05
N PRO A 478 0.69 -14.19 -17.80
CA PRO A 478 1.61 -14.09 -16.67
C PRO A 478 2.56 -15.28 -16.61
N VAL A 479 3.83 -15.02 -16.38
CA VAL A 479 4.86 -16.06 -16.34
C VAL A 479 5.44 -16.14 -14.94
N THR A 480 5.47 -17.34 -14.38
CA THR A 480 5.96 -17.64 -13.05
C THR A 480 7.08 -18.67 -13.11
N CYS A 481 8.20 -18.38 -12.45
CA CYS A 481 9.27 -19.36 -12.22
C CYS A 481 9.02 -20.05 -10.87
N VAL A 482 8.90 -21.36 -10.89
CA VAL A 482 8.83 -22.16 -9.66
C VAL A 482 10.24 -22.58 -9.28
N MET A 483 10.68 -22.11 -8.12
CA MET A 483 12.00 -22.41 -7.55
C MET A 483 11.84 -23.43 -6.43
N LYS A 484 12.80 -24.34 -6.33
CA LYS A 484 12.88 -25.35 -5.26
C LYS A 484 14.07 -25.08 -4.34
N PHE A 485 13.81 -25.11 -3.03
CA PHE A 485 14.81 -24.99 -1.96
C PHE A 485 14.59 -26.12 -0.96
N GLY A 486 15.49 -27.11 -0.94
CA GLY A 486 15.31 -28.29 -0.10
C GLY A 486 13.95 -28.96 -0.36
N GLU A 487 13.10 -29.03 0.67
CA GLU A 487 11.75 -29.60 0.55
C GLU A 487 10.67 -28.55 0.19
N GLY A 488 11.01 -27.26 0.16
CA GLY A 488 10.06 -26.17 -0.13
C GLY A 488 10.15 -25.67 -1.57
N THR A 489 9.08 -25.04 -2.03
CA THR A 489 9.02 -24.33 -3.32
C THR A 489 8.54 -22.90 -3.13
N ILE A 490 8.94 -22.01 -4.04
CA ILE A 490 8.42 -20.65 -4.15
C ILE A 490 8.02 -20.39 -5.60
N GLU A 491 6.91 -19.70 -5.80
CA GLU A 491 6.46 -19.20 -7.10
C GLU A 491 6.87 -17.74 -7.27
N LEU A 492 7.80 -17.47 -8.17
CA LEU A 492 8.32 -16.15 -8.46
C LEU A 492 7.73 -15.64 -9.77
N PRO A 493 6.90 -14.59 -9.78
CA PRO A 493 6.47 -13.92 -11.00
C PRO A 493 7.69 -13.32 -11.72
N ILE A 494 7.93 -13.71 -12.97
CA ILE A 494 9.11 -13.32 -13.73
C ILE A 494 8.79 -12.45 -14.95
N GLY A 495 7.52 -12.24 -15.26
CA GLY A 495 7.10 -11.39 -16.37
C GLY A 495 5.79 -11.80 -17.00
N THR A 496 5.53 -11.26 -18.19
CA THR A 496 4.34 -11.57 -19.00
C THR A 496 4.74 -11.85 -20.42
N LEU A 497 4.29 -12.97 -20.97
CA LEU A 497 4.41 -13.27 -22.39
C LEU A 497 3.20 -12.70 -23.14
N VAL A 498 3.46 -11.77 -24.06
CA VAL A 498 2.41 -11.21 -24.93
C VAL A 498 2.56 -11.79 -26.34
N ILE A 499 1.54 -12.48 -26.81
CA ILE A 499 1.45 -12.99 -28.18
C ILE A 499 0.50 -12.06 -28.95
N PRO A 500 1.00 -11.33 -29.96
CA PRO A 500 0.18 -10.39 -30.72
C PRO A 500 -0.85 -11.10 -31.60
N GLU A 501 -1.94 -10.40 -31.91
CA GLU A 501 -2.87 -10.85 -32.95
C GLU A 501 -2.16 -11.00 -34.30
N PRO A 502 -2.56 -11.96 -35.15
CA PRO A 502 -2.02 -12.07 -36.48
C PRO A 502 -2.25 -10.78 -37.28
N ALA A 503 -1.22 -10.31 -37.97
CA ALA A 503 -1.33 -9.12 -38.83
C ALA A 503 -2.43 -9.30 -39.89
N SER A 504 -3.21 -8.25 -40.12
CA SER A 504 -4.16 -8.20 -41.21
C SER A 504 -3.44 -8.32 -42.57
N PRO A 505 -4.09 -8.87 -43.62
CA PRO A 505 -3.44 -8.99 -44.92
C PRO A 505 -2.92 -7.63 -45.44
N GLY A 506 -1.61 -7.47 -45.49
CA GLY A 506 -0.93 -6.23 -45.90
C GLY A 506 -0.17 -5.49 -44.78
N GLU A 507 -0.31 -5.89 -43.54
CA GLU A 507 0.46 -5.38 -42.42
C GLU A 507 1.63 -6.35 -42.05
N THR A 508 2.75 -5.78 -41.64
CA THR A 508 3.87 -6.57 -41.06
C THR A 508 3.44 -7.08 -39.71
N ALA A 509 3.54 -8.37 -39.45
CA ALA A 509 3.25 -8.96 -38.14
C ALA A 509 4.07 -8.23 -37.05
N ALA A 510 3.40 -7.77 -36.02
CA ALA A 510 4.09 -7.25 -34.85
C ALA A 510 4.97 -8.36 -34.22
N PRO A 511 6.18 -8.06 -33.79
CA PRO A 511 7.01 -9.03 -33.10
C PRO A 511 6.28 -9.49 -31.81
N VAL A 512 6.50 -10.75 -31.42
CA VAL A 512 6.10 -11.24 -30.10
C VAL A 512 6.76 -10.35 -29.08
N GLU A 513 5.97 -9.49 -28.43
CA GLU A 513 6.48 -8.61 -27.39
C GLU A 513 6.55 -9.35 -26.07
N TYR A 514 7.66 -9.19 -25.45
CA TYR A 514 7.92 -9.60 -24.10
C TYR A 514 7.95 -8.36 -23.22
N ARG A 515 7.18 -8.40 -22.15
CA ARG A 515 7.29 -7.42 -21.08
C ARG A 515 7.66 -8.19 -19.83
N MET A 516 8.82 -7.92 -19.28
CA MET A 516 8.99 -8.13 -17.85
C MET A 516 7.89 -7.33 -17.19
N GLN A 517 7.21 -7.89 -16.23
CA GLN A 517 5.95 -7.37 -15.72
C GLN A 517 6.10 -5.90 -15.31
N THR A 518 5.69 -4.98 -16.20
CA THR A 518 5.29 -3.65 -15.78
C THR A 518 3.82 -3.78 -15.41
N SER A 519 3.52 -3.42 -14.18
CA SER A 519 2.22 -3.58 -13.54
C SER A 519 1.02 -3.21 -14.37
N ALA A 520 -0.07 -3.89 -14.01
CA ALA A 520 -1.45 -3.47 -14.01
C ALA A 520 -2.08 -3.03 -15.35
N SER A 521 -3.03 -3.84 -15.76
CA SER A 521 -4.30 -3.46 -16.40
C SER A 521 -4.36 -2.04 -16.99
N GLU A 522 -3.94 -1.87 -18.24
CA GLU A 522 -4.59 -0.89 -19.08
C GLU A 522 -6.08 -1.28 -19.19
N PRO A 523 -7.01 -0.36 -18.97
CA PRO A 523 -8.42 -0.64 -19.25
C PRO A 523 -8.54 -0.97 -20.73
N VAL A 524 -9.20 -2.09 -21.02
CA VAL A 524 -9.59 -2.48 -22.38
C VAL A 524 -10.37 -1.32 -22.99
N GLN A 525 -9.74 -0.54 -23.86
CA GLN A 525 -10.46 0.42 -24.68
C GLN A 525 -11.43 -0.36 -25.57
N GLY A 526 -12.69 -0.35 -25.19
CA GLY A 526 -13.77 -0.80 -26.03
C GLY A 526 -13.80 0.04 -27.29
N ASN A 527 -13.41 -0.53 -28.44
CA ASN A 527 -13.60 0.04 -29.75
C ASN A 527 -15.10 0.14 -30.02
N GLY A 528 -15.71 1.25 -29.60
CA GLY A 528 -17.03 1.66 -30.06
C GLY A 528 -16.93 2.10 -31.52
N LYS A 529 -17.19 1.21 -32.46
CA LYS A 529 -17.52 1.62 -33.83
C LYS A 529 -18.91 2.27 -33.81
N SER A 530 -18.93 3.59 -33.98
CA SER A 530 -20.14 4.29 -34.41
C SER A 530 -20.35 4.05 -35.93
N THR A 531 -21.47 3.49 -36.29
CA THR A 531 -22.09 3.66 -37.59
C THR A 531 -23.10 4.77 -37.54
#